data_2a5098e555af7f17d77606c52c81d1cc
#
_entry.id   2a5098e555af7f17d77606c52c81d1cc
#
_cell.length_a   1.000
_cell.length_b   1.000
_cell.length_c   1.000
_cell.angle_alpha   90.00
_cell.angle_beta   90.00
_cell.angle_gamma   90.00
#
_symmetry.space_group_name_H-M   'P 1'
#
loop_
_entity.id
_entity.type
_entity.pdbx_description
1 polymer ?
#
loop_
_entity_poly.entity_id
_entity_poly.type
_entity_poly.pdbx_seq_one_letter_code
_entity_poly.pdbx_strand_id
1 'polypeptide(L)'
;MAGGTSVTKEPASDLFAARFNDAGFAVLAFDHRRFGESGGAPRQIVRFDEQVADWHAAIECATGLPDVDPDRISVWGFSLAGGHVFRVAADHPRLACAIAQTPLVDGPAVAPHALRSMTPLAALRLFGRGVADALGGLAGRPPLLVPTAGPRGAVASLTTPDAMDGDRALDPDRRHANWEQTVAARIALQIGGYRPGRHACRIRCPLLVVVCDQDQSVLPGPAVRVARNAPQSEVVHLTGSHYAPFLESHEQAVAAEISFLEKHLYPRDPR
;
A
#
# COMPACT_ATOMS: atom_id res chain seq x y z
N MET A 1 -10.28 -0.15 -2.01
CA MET A 1 -8.95 -0.74 -2.28
C MET A 1 -8.00 0.34 -2.78
N ALA A 2 -6.71 0.28 -2.42
CA ALA A 2 -5.69 1.22 -2.93
C ALA A 2 -4.31 0.56 -3.04
N GLY A 3 -3.51 1.05 -4.02
CA GLY A 3 -2.17 0.57 -4.33
C GLY A 3 -1.05 1.15 -3.48
N GLY A 4 0.16 0.65 -3.72
CA GLY A 4 1.38 1.09 -3.05
C GLY A 4 1.88 2.47 -3.48
N THR A 5 3.18 2.71 -3.27
CA THR A 5 3.81 3.99 -3.64
C THR A 5 3.70 4.24 -5.13
N SER A 6 3.03 5.32 -5.54
CA SER A 6 2.74 5.72 -6.93
C SER A 6 2.03 4.66 -7.79
N VAL A 7 1.47 3.62 -7.21
CA VAL A 7 0.69 2.62 -7.93
C VAL A 7 -0.76 3.07 -7.99
N THR A 8 -1.28 3.19 -9.20
CA THR A 8 -2.69 3.55 -9.47
C THR A 8 -3.64 2.39 -9.20
N LYS A 9 -4.93 2.66 -9.24
CA LYS A 9 -5.96 1.68 -8.85
C LYS A 9 -5.90 0.40 -9.70
N GLU A 10 -5.85 0.51 -11.03
CA GLU A 10 -5.90 -0.65 -11.92
C GLU A 10 -4.72 -1.62 -11.72
N PRO A 11 -3.46 -1.20 -11.81
CA PRO A 11 -2.34 -2.11 -11.60
C PRO A 11 -2.34 -2.80 -10.24
N ALA A 12 -2.78 -2.06 -9.19
CA ALA A 12 -2.75 -2.61 -7.84
C ALA A 12 -3.92 -3.51 -7.52
N SER A 13 -5.11 -3.24 -8.07
CA SER A 13 -6.33 -3.87 -7.59
C SER A 13 -7.01 -4.80 -8.57
N ASP A 14 -6.83 -4.65 -9.89
CA ASP A 14 -7.64 -5.39 -10.88
C ASP A 14 -7.64 -6.91 -10.66
N LEU A 15 -6.48 -7.52 -10.43
CA LEU A 15 -6.38 -8.95 -10.22
C LEU A 15 -7.15 -9.43 -8.96
N PHE A 16 -7.11 -8.63 -7.89
CA PHE A 16 -7.81 -8.95 -6.64
C PHE A 16 -9.27 -8.54 -6.71
N ALA A 17 -9.57 -7.36 -7.29
CA ALA A 17 -10.92 -6.85 -7.41
C ALA A 17 -11.82 -7.78 -8.23
N ALA A 18 -11.31 -8.33 -9.34
CA ALA A 18 -12.04 -9.31 -10.14
C ALA A 18 -12.41 -10.55 -9.31
N ARG A 19 -11.46 -11.10 -8.57
CA ARG A 19 -11.65 -12.29 -7.73
C ARG A 19 -12.61 -12.03 -6.56
N PHE A 20 -12.54 -10.84 -5.93
CA PHE A 20 -13.47 -10.44 -4.88
C PHE A 20 -14.87 -10.24 -5.43
N ASN A 21 -15.01 -9.67 -6.63
CA ASN A 21 -16.28 -9.53 -7.29
C ASN A 21 -16.91 -10.89 -7.65
N ASP A 22 -16.12 -11.83 -8.18
CA ASP A 22 -16.55 -13.21 -8.45
C ASP A 22 -17.02 -13.94 -7.18
N ALA A 23 -16.44 -13.59 -6.02
CA ALA A 23 -16.86 -14.09 -4.70
C ALA A 23 -18.06 -13.33 -4.12
N GLY A 24 -18.67 -12.38 -4.86
CA GLY A 24 -19.89 -11.66 -4.48
C GLY A 24 -19.67 -10.38 -3.68
N PHE A 25 -18.43 -9.85 -3.63
CA PHE A 25 -18.13 -8.58 -2.97
C PHE A 25 -18.15 -7.42 -3.96
N ALA A 26 -18.82 -6.32 -3.61
CA ALA A 26 -18.67 -5.06 -4.32
C ALA A 26 -17.30 -4.45 -4.03
N VAL A 27 -16.62 -3.93 -5.05
CA VAL A 27 -15.27 -3.35 -4.91
C VAL A 27 -15.27 -1.91 -5.36
N LEU A 28 -14.75 -1.02 -4.50
CA LEU A 28 -14.41 0.36 -4.81
C LEU A 28 -12.88 0.51 -4.75
N ALA A 29 -12.25 0.69 -5.92
CA ALA A 29 -10.85 1.02 -6.05
C ALA A 29 -10.69 2.50 -6.39
N PHE A 30 -9.67 3.17 -5.83
CA PHE A 30 -9.45 4.59 -6.05
C PHE A 30 -7.96 4.93 -6.19
N ASP A 31 -7.69 5.99 -6.92
CA ASP A 31 -6.38 6.63 -6.96
C ASP A 31 -6.27 7.66 -5.84
N HIS A 32 -5.16 7.65 -5.13
CA HIS A 32 -4.85 8.75 -4.23
C HIS A 32 -4.76 10.07 -5.00
N ARG A 33 -5.16 11.18 -4.36
CA ARG A 33 -4.97 12.52 -4.96
C ARG A 33 -3.56 12.69 -5.48
N ARG A 34 -3.39 13.41 -6.58
CA ARG A 34 -2.14 13.66 -7.31
C ARG A 34 -1.61 12.47 -8.12
N PHE A 35 -2.32 11.33 -8.16
CA PHE A 35 -1.98 10.13 -8.92
C PHE A 35 -3.13 9.73 -9.85
N GLY A 36 -2.81 8.97 -10.89
CA GLY A 36 -3.77 8.40 -11.82
C GLY A 36 -4.82 9.40 -12.31
N GLU A 37 -6.08 9.02 -12.25
CA GLU A 37 -7.22 9.83 -12.67
C GLU A 37 -7.70 10.81 -11.59
N SER A 38 -7.23 10.66 -10.33
CA SER A 38 -7.61 11.59 -9.26
C SER A 38 -6.99 12.96 -9.46
N GLY A 39 -7.72 14.00 -9.06
CA GLY A 39 -7.28 15.37 -9.12
C GLY A 39 -6.12 15.70 -8.19
N GLY A 40 -5.75 16.97 -8.16
CA GLY A 40 -4.70 17.52 -7.29
C GLY A 40 -3.40 17.83 -8.01
N ALA A 41 -2.83 18.98 -7.69
CA ALA A 41 -1.56 19.49 -8.23
C ALA A 41 -0.68 20.01 -7.09
N PRO A 42 0.64 19.96 -7.25
CA PRO A 42 1.39 19.26 -8.29
C PRO A 42 1.21 17.75 -8.24
N ARG A 43 1.42 17.06 -9.38
CA ARG A 43 1.27 15.60 -9.50
C ARG A 43 2.45 14.83 -8.87
N GLN A 44 2.26 13.52 -8.66
CA GLN A 44 3.26 12.54 -8.21
C GLN A 44 3.88 12.84 -6.82
N ILE A 45 3.17 13.55 -5.98
CA ILE A 45 3.60 13.85 -4.60
C ILE A 45 2.86 12.95 -3.62
N VAL A 46 3.59 12.11 -2.89
CA VAL A 46 3.08 11.37 -1.74
C VAL A 46 3.08 12.28 -0.51
N ARG A 47 1.94 12.37 0.14
CA ARG A 47 1.77 12.95 1.49
C ARG A 47 0.89 12.00 2.30
N PHE A 48 1.45 11.39 3.32
CA PHE A 48 0.78 10.31 4.07
C PHE A 48 -0.56 10.74 4.68
N ASP A 49 -0.63 11.95 5.24
CA ASP A 49 -1.89 12.44 5.82
C ASP A 49 -2.95 12.73 4.75
N GLU A 50 -2.55 13.24 3.56
CA GLU A 50 -3.45 13.44 2.44
C GLU A 50 -3.97 12.09 1.92
N GLN A 51 -3.09 11.07 1.80
CA GLN A 51 -3.51 9.74 1.36
C GLN A 51 -4.45 9.05 2.37
N VAL A 52 -4.21 9.24 3.67
CA VAL A 52 -5.14 8.76 4.70
C VAL A 52 -6.48 9.50 4.61
N ALA A 53 -6.48 10.80 4.33
CA ALA A 53 -7.73 11.54 4.09
C ALA A 53 -8.48 11.05 2.84
N ASP A 54 -7.78 10.59 1.80
CA ASP A 54 -8.40 9.97 0.62
C ASP A 54 -9.10 8.65 0.99
N TRP A 55 -8.49 7.85 1.87
CA TRP A 55 -9.14 6.65 2.43
C TRP A 55 -10.43 6.98 3.18
N HIS A 56 -10.44 8.04 4.01
CA HIS A 56 -11.64 8.47 4.73
C HIS A 56 -12.74 8.87 3.75
N ALA A 57 -12.40 9.63 2.70
CA ALA A 57 -13.35 10.03 1.65
C ALA A 57 -13.88 8.82 0.87
N ALA A 58 -13.02 7.83 0.55
CA ALA A 58 -13.45 6.62 -0.14
C ALA A 58 -14.39 5.77 0.71
N ILE A 59 -14.15 5.65 2.02
CA ILE A 59 -15.04 4.95 2.96
C ILE A 59 -16.39 5.69 3.05
N GLU A 60 -16.38 7.02 3.19
CA GLU A 60 -17.58 7.84 3.20
C GLU A 60 -18.39 7.68 1.90
N CYS A 61 -17.71 7.71 0.76
CA CYS A 61 -18.34 7.45 -0.54
C CYS A 61 -19.00 6.07 -0.57
N ALA A 62 -18.28 5.01 -0.16
CA ALA A 62 -18.81 3.65 -0.13
C ALA A 62 -20.03 3.52 0.77
N THR A 63 -20.00 4.12 1.96
CA THR A 63 -21.14 4.10 2.91
C THR A 63 -22.38 4.82 2.40
N GLY A 64 -22.21 5.75 1.45
CA GLY A 64 -23.31 6.50 0.82
C GLY A 64 -23.93 5.80 -0.40
N LEU A 65 -23.40 4.69 -0.87
CA LEU A 65 -23.94 3.98 -2.02
C LEU A 65 -25.22 3.21 -1.63
N PRO A 66 -26.28 3.25 -2.48
CA PRO A 66 -27.60 2.70 -2.13
C PRO A 66 -27.60 1.17 -1.92
N ASP A 67 -26.71 0.45 -2.59
CA ASP A 67 -26.66 -1.02 -2.56
C ASP A 67 -25.54 -1.54 -1.66
N VAL A 68 -24.95 -0.68 -0.80
CA VAL A 68 -23.87 -1.04 0.12
C VAL A 68 -24.37 -0.99 1.55
N ASP A 69 -24.15 -2.07 2.29
CA ASP A 69 -24.37 -2.11 3.72
C ASP A 69 -23.22 -1.39 4.45
N PRO A 70 -23.47 -0.25 5.10
CA PRO A 70 -22.43 0.55 5.76
C PRO A 70 -21.74 -0.15 6.94
N ASP A 71 -22.33 -1.20 7.48
CA ASP A 71 -21.76 -2.00 8.57
C ASP A 71 -20.92 -3.19 8.04
N ARG A 72 -20.87 -3.37 6.71
CA ARG A 72 -20.15 -4.45 6.02
C ARG A 72 -19.04 -3.93 5.10
N ILE A 73 -18.40 -2.86 5.48
CA ILE A 73 -17.27 -2.28 4.72
C ILE A 73 -15.96 -2.84 5.23
N SER A 74 -15.14 -3.31 4.29
CA SER A 74 -13.74 -3.69 4.50
C SER A 74 -12.79 -2.76 3.74
N VAL A 75 -11.56 -2.64 4.22
CA VAL A 75 -10.47 -1.94 3.53
C VAL A 75 -9.36 -2.91 3.16
N TRP A 76 -8.83 -2.76 1.95
CA TRP A 76 -7.70 -3.54 1.44
C TRP A 76 -6.62 -2.61 0.90
N GLY A 77 -5.40 -2.77 1.34
CA GLY A 77 -4.27 -1.96 0.86
C GLY A 77 -3.01 -2.78 0.65
N PHE A 78 -2.28 -2.45 -0.42
CA PHE A 78 -1.00 -3.06 -0.79
C PHE A 78 0.18 -2.14 -0.45
N SER A 79 1.27 -2.69 0.11
CA SER A 79 2.53 -2.00 0.32
C SER A 79 2.38 -0.74 1.19
N LEU A 80 2.63 0.47 0.66
CA LEU A 80 2.42 1.73 1.39
C LEU A 80 0.96 1.91 1.80
N ALA A 81 0.00 1.61 0.92
CA ALA A 81 -1.42 1.65 1.27
C ALA A 81 -1.80 0.56 2.29
N GLY A 82 -1.14 -0.60 2.25
CA GLY A 82 -1.22 -1.60 3.32
C GLY A 82 -0.76 -1.06 4.67
N GLY A 83 0.25 -0.20 4.68
CA GLY A 83 0.62 0.57 5.86
C GLY A 83 -0.48 1.53 6.31
N HIS A 84 -1.10 2.27 5.38
CA HIS A 84 -2.21 3.18 5.70
C HIS A 84 -3.40 2.46 6.33
N VAL A 85 -3.67 1.20 5.95
CA VAL A 85 -4.73 0.37 6.54
C VAL A 85 -4.65 0.35 8.07
N PHE A 86 -3.46 0.27 8.67
CA PHE A 86 -3.32 0.30 10.13
C PHE A 86 -3.84 1.59 10.77
N ARG A 87 -3.62 2.73 10.12
CA ARG A 87 -4.11 4.01 10.60
C ARG A 87 -5.61 4.15 10.32
N VAL A 88 -6.03 3.84 9.10
CA VAL A 88 -7.43 3.93 8.66
C VAL A 88 -8.33 3.04 9.52
N ALA A 89 -7.94 1.78 9.76
CA ALA A 89 -8.72 0.86 10.59
C ALA A 89 -8.78 1.29 12.08
N ALA A 90 -7.74 1.96 12.57
CA ALA A 90 -7.75 2.53 13.92
C ALA A 90 -8.67 3.75 14.04
N ASP A 91 -8.85 4.51 12.96
CA ASP A 91 -9.70 5.71 12.94
C ASP A 91 -11.17 5.38 12.58
N HIS A 92 -11.44 4.18 12.02
CA HIS A 92 -12.80 3.70 11.66
C HIS A 92 -13.20 2.43 12.44
N PRO A 93 -13.69 2.56 13.67
CA PRO A 93 -14.03 1.41 14.52
C PRO A 93 -15.23 0.58 14.04
N ARG A 94 -15.98 1.08 13.03
CA ARG A 94 -17.14 0.40 12.41
C ARG A 94 -16.77 -0.42 11.18
N LEU A 95 -15.51 -0.43 10.73
CA LEU A 95 -15.12 -1.35 9.65
C LEU A 95 -15.37 -2.80 10.07
N ALA A 96 -15.94 -3.58 9.17
CA ALA A 96 -16.21 -4.99 9.41
C ALA A 96 -14.90 -5.80 9.50
N CYS A 97 -13.92 -5.47 8.64
CA CYS A 97 -12.57 -6.03 8.71
C CYS A 97 -11.59 -5.18 7.87
N ALA A 98 -10.29 -5.51 7.96
CA ALA A 98 -9.25 -4.82 7.21
C ALA A 98 -8.19 -5.83 6.72
N ILE A 99 -7.64 -5.60 5.51
CA ILE A 99 -6.59 -6.43 4.90
C ILE A 99 -5.40 -5.53 4.55
N ALA A 100 -4.23 -5.89 5.07
CA ALA A 100 -2.96 -5.23 4.79
C ALA A 100 -2.02 -6.22 4.08
N GLN A 101 -1.88 -6.08 2.76
CA GLN A 101 -1.03 -6.94 1.94
C GLN A 101 0.37 -6.34 1.83
N THR A 102 1.39 -7.12 2.22
CA THR A 102 2.82 -6.74 2.26
C THR A 102 3.04 -5.31 2.76
N PRO A 103 2.56 -4.96 3.98
CA PRO A 103 2.43 -3.57 4.40
C PRO A 103 3.74 -2.93 4.87
N LEU A 104 3.99 -1.67 4.49
CA LEU A 104 5.01 -0.83 5.12
C LEU A 104 4.51 -0.31 6.48
N VAL A 105 4.85 -0.98 7.56
CA VAL A 105 4.35 -0.64 8.91
C VAL A 105 5.32 0.14 9.79
N ASP A 106 6.63 0.03 9.54
CA ASP A 106 7.69 0.64 10.36
C ASP A 106 8.86 1.08 9.48
N GLY A 107 8.81 2.31 8.98
CA GLY A 107 9.86 2.89 8.14
C GLY A 107 11.25 2.86 8.79
N PRO A 108 11.44 3.24 10.07
CA PRO A 108 12.73 3.12 10.74
C PRO A 108 13.31 1.70 10.77
N ALA A 109 12.47 0.67 10.85
CA ALA A 109 12.94 -0.72 10.81
C ALA A 109 13.39 -1.16 9.41
N VAL A 110 12.79 -0.60 8.36
CA VAL A 110 13.08 -0.95 6.95
C VAL A 110 14.20 -0.08 6.36
N ALA A 111 14.33 1.17 6.79
CA ALA A 111 15.26 2.15 6.22
C ALA A 111 16.73 1.69 6.16
N PRO A 112 17.31 1.03 7.19
CA PRO A 112 18.69 0.55 7.10
C PRO A 112 18.90 -0.50 6.01
N HIS A 113 17.89 -1.36 5.76
CA HIS A 113 17.94 -2.37 4.70
C HIS A 113 17.82 -1.69 3.32
N ALA A 114 16.87 -0.78 3.15
CA ALA A 114 16.72 -0.01 1.92
C ALA A 114 17.98 0.77 1.55
N LEU A 115 18.65 1.39 2.53
CA LEU A 115 19.91 2.10 2.31
C LEU A 115 21.05 1.16 1.89
N ARG A 116 21.13 -0.06 2.43
CA ARG A 116 22.14 -1.06 2.00
C ARG A 116 21.90 -1.55 0.58
N SER A 117 20.67 -1.50 0.11
CA SER A 117 20.30 -1.87 -1.27
C SER A 117 20.66 -0.79 -2.29
N MET A 118 21.12 0.38 -1.85
CA MET A 118 21.64 1.48 -2.68
C MET A 118 23.17 1.52 -2.70
N THR A 119 23.73 2.14 -3.73
CA THR A 119 25.13 2.61 -3.64
C THR A 119 25.16 3.90 -2.81
N PRO A 120 26.27 4.20 -2.07
CA PRO A 120 26.36 5.44 -1.29
C PRO A 120 26.13 6.70 -2.13
N LEU A 121 26.62 6.70 -3.37
CA LEU A 121 26.42 7.83 -4.30
C LEU A 121 24.96 7.97 -4.73
N ALA A 122 24.26 6.86 -5.01
CA ALA A 122 22.85 6.89 -5.35
C ALA A 122 21.99 7.40 -4.17
N ALA A 123 22.28 6.92 -2.95
CA ALA A 123 21.64 7.39 -1.74
C ALA A 123 21.84 8.90 -1.53
N LEU A 124 23.11 9.38 -1.60
CA LEU A 124 23.42 10.81 -1.48
C LEU A 124 22.68 11.64 -2.51
N ARG A 125 22.66 11.20 -3.78
CA ARG A 125 21.94 11.89 -4.87
C ARG A 125 20.43 11.89 -4.65
N LEU A 126 19.85 10.79 -4.16
CA LEU A 126 18.42 10.71 -3.85
C LEU A 126 18.04 11.68 -2.74
N PHE A 127 18.77 11.67 -1.63
CA PHE A 127 18.54 12.60 -0.52
C PHE A 127 18.74 14.06 -0.96
N GLY A 128 19.80 14.36 -1.71
CA GLY A 128 20.03 15.71 -2.25
C GLY A 128 18.89 16.17 -3.16
N ARG A 129 18.39 15.29 -4.05
CA ARG A 129 17.18 15.59 -4.86
C ARG A 129 15.94 15.77 -3.98
N GLY A 130 15.78 14.95 -2.94
CA GLY A 130 14.68 15.09 -1.99
C GLY A 130 14.66 16.44 -1.29
N VAL A 131 15.82 16.92 -0.82
CA VAL A 131 15.96 18.26 -0.22
C VAL A 131 15.68 19.36 -1.25
N ALA A 132 16.27 19.27 -2.45
CA ALA A 132 16.04 20.24 -3.52
C ALA A 132 14.56 20.29 -3.95
N ASP A 133 13.90 19.13 -4.03
CA ASP A 133 12.49 19.01 -4.32
C ASP A 133 11.62 19.63 -3.22
N ALA A 134 11.93 19.35 -1.95
CA ALA A 134 11.19 19.92 -0.82
C ALA A 134 11.31 21.45 -0.78
N LEU A 135 12.52 22.00 -0.92
CA LEU A 135 12.75 23.45 -0.95
C LEU A 135 12.14 24.09 -2.19
N GLY A 136 12.29 23.46 -3.37
CA GLY A 136 11.67 23.91 -4.61
C GLY A 136 10.14 24.01 -4.49
N GLY A 137 9.52 23.02 -3.83
CA GLY A 137 8.07 23.02 -3.58
C GLY A 137 7.60 24.18 -2.69
N LEU A 138 8.40 24.60 -1.70
CA LEU A 138 8.11 25.80 -0.90
C LEU A 138 8.15 27.09 -1.76
N ALA A 139 8.95 27.08 -2.82
CA ALA A 139 9.04 28.16 -3.79
C ALA A 139 8.05 28.01 -4.98
N GLY A 140 7.07 27.11 -4.91
CA GLY A 140 6.08 26.87 -5.97
C GLY A 140 6.63 26.18 -7.22
N ARG A 141 7.84 25.60 -7.18
CA ARG A 141 8.43 24.90 -8.33
C ARG A 141 7.79 23.51 -8.52
N PRO A 142 7.75 23.00 -9.76
CA PRO A 142 7.34 21.63 -10.05
C PRO A 142 8.17 20.60 -9.26
N PRO A 143 7.61 19.42 -8.90
CA PRO A 143 8.34 18.39 -8.18
C PRO A 143 9.48 17.82 -9.02
N LEU A 144 10.59 17.50 -8.37
CA LEU A 144 11.69 16.74 -8.95
C LEU A 144 11.35 15.25 -8.84
N LEU A 145 10.95 14.65 -9.94
CA LEU A 145 10.55 13.25 -9.98
C LEU A 145 11.77 12.32 -10.03
N VAL A 146 11.62 11.15 -9.40
CA VAL A 146 12.52 10.00 -9.51
C VAL A 146 11.70 8.76 -9.84
N PRO A 147 12.27 7.75 -10.52
CA PRO A 147 11.61 6.47 -10.71
C PRO A 147 11.19 5.86 -9.37
N THR A 148 10.04 5.20 -9.35
CA THR A 148 9.57 4.47 -8.16
C THR A 148 10.50 3.31 -7.83
N ALA A 149 10.91 2.55 -8.85
CA ALA A 149 11.86 1.44 -8.73
C ALA A 149 13.04 1.64 -9.67
N GLY A 150 14.18 1.04 -9.32
CA GLY A 150 15.37 1.06 -10.15
C GLY A 150 16.46 0.11 -9.63
N PRO A 151 17.47 -0.21 -10.45
CA PRO A 151 18.58 -1.05 -10.01
C PRO A 151 19.42 -0.34 -8.95
N ARG A 152 20.22 -1.08 -8.21
CA ARG A 152 21.01 -0.62 -7.03
C ARG A 152 21.75 0.71 -7.20
N GLY A 153 22.24 1.04 -8.38
CA GLY A 153 22.96 2.29 -8.68
C GLY A 153 22.08 3.44 -9.15
N ALA A 154 20.78 3.21 -9.35
CA ALA A 154 19.85 4.23 -9.79
C ALA A 154 19.47 5.20 -8.66
N VAL A 155 19.12 6.41 -9.05
CA VAL A 155 18.49 7.40 -8.16
C VAL A 155 16.98 7.17 -8.24
N ALA A 156 16.48 6.18 -7.52
CA ALA A 156 15.09 5.75 -7.48
C ALA A 156 14.59 5.62 -6.03
N SER A 157 13.29 5.60 -5.83
CA SER A 157 12.69 5.50 -4.49
C SER A 157 12.93 4.12 -3.85
N LEU A 158 12.86 3.05 -4.65
CA LEU A 158 13.13 1.66 -4.26
C LEU A 158 14.25 1.09 -5.13
N THR A 159 15.24 0.44 -4.51
CA THR A 159 16.35 -0.22 -5.20
C THR A 159 16.67 -1.59 -4.60
N THR A 160 15.73 -2.14 -3.83
CA THR A 160 15.81 -3.51 -3.33
C THR A 160 15.75 -4.50 -4.49
N PRO A 161 16.34 -5.69 -4.37
CA PRO A 161 16.37 -6.66 -5.49
C PRO A 161 15.01 -6.98 -6.08
N ASP A 162 13.98 -7.06 -5.24
CA ASP A 162 12.59 -7.35 -5.63
C ASP A 162 11.81 -6.12 -6.16
N ALA A 163 12.35 -4.90 -6.05
CA ALA A 163 11.67 -3.69 -6.53
C ALA A 163 11.41 -3.70 -8.04
N MET A 164 12.28 -4.36 -8.82
CA MET A 164 12.16 -4.44 -10.28
C MET A 164 11.08 -5.43 -10.75
N ASP A 165 10.55 -6.26 -9.85
CA ASP A 165 9.46 -7.17 -10.19
C ASP A 165 8.11 -6.44 -10.35
N GLY A 166 8.03 -5.17 -9.91
CA GLY A 166 6.81 -4.38 -9.94
C GLY A 166 6.16 -4.30 -11.31
N ASP A 167 6.92 -4.03 -12.38
CA ASP A 167 6.40 -3.93 -13.74
C ASP A 167 5.77 -5.25 -14.18
N ARG A 168 6.47 -6.36 -14.00
CA ARG A 168 5.99 -7.70 -14.36
C ARG A 168 4.78 -8.12 -13.54
N ALA A 169 4.73 -7.71 -12.28
CA ALA A 169 3.67 -8.08 -11.35
C ALA A 169 2.39 -7.28 -11.56
N LEU A 170 2.52 -5.97 -11.78
CA LEU A 170 1.39 -5.04 -11.75
C LEU A 170 0.89 -4.67 -13.15
N ASP A 171 1.75 -4.73 -14.18
CA ASP A 171 1.39 -4.41 -15.56
C ASP A 171 2.16 -5.27 -16.58
N PRO A 172 2.01 -6.62 -16.54
CA PRO A 172 2.77 -7.53 -17.38
C PRO A 172 2.57 -7.27 -18.87
N ASP A 173 1.38 -6.85 -19.26
CA ASP A 173 1.00 -6.62 -20.66
C ASP A 173 1.14 -5.15 -21.08
N ARG A 174 1.63 -4.28 -20.19
CA ARG A 174 1.75 -2.83 -20.39
C ARG A 174 0.44 -2.17 -20.82
N ARG A 175 -0.68 -2.57 -20.23
CA ARG A 175 -2.02 -2.06 -20.53
C ARG A 175 -2.33 -0.73 -19.86
N HIS A 176 -1.59 -0.39 -18.78
CA HIS A 176 -1.86 0.79 -17.97
C HIS A 176 -0.96 1.96 -18.36
N ALA A 177 -1.14 2.47 -19.59
CA ALA A 177 -0.32 3.56 -20.14
C ALA A 177 -0.33 4.86 -19.30
N ASN A 178 -1.37 5.05 -18.46
CA ASN A 178 -1.51 6.21 -17.57
C ASN A 178 -0.85 6.01 -16.20
N TRP A 179 -0.28 4.85 -15.94
CA TRP A 179 0.45 4.61 -14.71
C TRP A 179 1.87 5.18 -14.80
N GLU A 180 2.05 6.36 -14.25
CA GLU A 180 3.37 6.99 -14.16
C GLU A 180 4.17 6.38 -13.01
N GLN A 181 5.19 5.62 -13.33
CA GLN A 181 6.05 4.94 -12.37
C GLN A 181 7.13 5.87 -11.80
N THR A 182 6.69 7.05 -11.39
CA THR A 182 7.55 8.08 -10.79
C THR A 182 6.94 8.63 -9.51
N VAL A 183 7.78 9.24 -8.68
CA VAL A 183 7.35 9.90 -7.45
C VAL A 183 8.26 11.09 -7.16
N ALA A 184 7.73 12.12 -6.50
CA ALA A 184 8.50 13.27 -6.06
C ALA A 184 9.61 12.86 -5.08
N ALA A 185 10.85 13.28 -5.33
CA ALA A 185 12.05 12.84 -4.62
C ALA A 185 11.99 13.10 -3.11
N ARG A 186 11.18 14.10 -2.67
CA ARG A 186 10.97 14.41 -1.25
C ARG A 186 10.39 13.26 -0.43
N ILE A 187 9.83 12.20 -1.05
CA ILE A 187 9.39 10.99 -0.34
C ILE A 187 10.54 10.34 0.42
N ALA A 188 11.78 10.41 -0.10
CA ALA A 188 12.95 9.86 0.55
C ALA A 188 13.24 10.47 1.94
N LEU A 189 12.76 11.70 2.19
CA LEU A 189 12.91 12.39 3.48
C LEU A 189 11.86 11.97 4.51
N GLN A 190 10.78 11.33 4.09
CA GLN A 190 9.60 11.06 4.91
C GLN A 190 9.40 9.56 5.18
N ILE A 191 9.64 8.72 4.18
CA ILE A 191 9.26 7.30 4.23
C ILE A 191 10.00 6.54 5.35
N GLY A 192 11.25 6.88 5.60
CA GLY A 192 12.04 6.30 6.69
C GLY A 192 11.54 6.65 8.10
N GLY A 193 10.71 7.68 8.24
CA GLY A 193 10.07 8.07 9.50
C GLY A 193 8.61 7.60 9.64
N TYR A 194 8.03 7.03 8.60
CA TYR A 194 6.62 6.63 8.59
C TYR A 194 6.38 5.36 9.40
N ARG A 195 5.53 5.43 10.42
CA ARG A 195 5.29 4.35 11.39
C ARG A 195 3.79 4.09 11.60
N PRO A 196 3.03 3.69 10.56
CA PRO A 196 1.59 3.46 10.69
C PRO A 196 1.27 2.29 11.62
N GLY A 197 2.15 1.31 11.75
CA GLY A 197 1.99 0.17 12.66
C GLY A 197 1.81 0.55 14.14
N ARG A 198 2.21 1.78 14.56
CA ARG A 198 1.97 2.26 15.93
C ARG A 198 0.47 2.35 16.29
N HIS A 199 -0.40 2.34 15.29
CA HIS A 199 -1.85 2.39 15.49
C HIS A 199 -2.48 1.00 15.70
N ALA A 200 -1.74 -0.10 15.54
CA ALA A 200 -2.25 -1.47 15.60
C ALA A 200 -3.10 -1.76 16.85
N CYS A 201 -2.65 -1.32 18.03
CA CYS A 201 -3.37 -1.55 19.30
C CYS A 201 -4.73 -0.82 19.40
N ARG A 202 -5.00 0.11 18.50
CA ARG A 202 -6.27 0.86 18.42
C ARG A 202 -7.27 0.27 17.43
N ILE A 203 -6.84 -0.67 16.59
CA ILE A 203 -7.69 -1.33 15.60
C ILE A 203 -8.70 -2.20 16.35
N ARG A 204 -9.97 -2.04 16.04
CA ARG A 204 -11.07 -2.78 16.69
C ARG A 204 -11.66 -3.87 15.81
N CYS A 205 -11.59 -3.71 14.49
CA CYS A 205 -12.05 -4.74 13.56
C CYS A 205 -11.00 -5.85 13.40
N PRO A 206 -11.40 -7.05 12.94
CA PRO A 206 -10.48 -8.08 12.50
C PRO A 206 -9.51 -7.54 11.43
N LEU A 207 -8.23 -7.90 11.56
CA LEU A 207 -7.16 -7.47 10.68
C LEU A 207 -6.43 -8.68 10.10
N LEU A 208 -6.42 -8.82 8.78
CA LEU A 208 -5.54 -9.75 8.08
C LEU A 208 -4.27 -9.03 7.64
N VAL A 209 -3.12 -9.59 7.99
CA VAL A 209 -1.81 -9.12 7.51
C VAL A 209 -1.19 -10.22 6.65
N VAL A 210 -1.07 -9.96 5.37
CA VAL A 210 -0.41 -10.88 4.43
C VAL A 210 1.04 -10.45 4.28
N VAL A 211 1.99 -11.35 4.52
CA VAL A 211 3.43 -11.10 4.39
C VAL A 211 4.07 -12.11 3.45
N CYS A 212 5.09 -11.68 2.72
CA CYS A 212 5.94 -12.55 1.91
C CYS A 212 7.26 -12.80 2.62
N ASP A 213 7.64 -14.06 2.80
CA ASP A 213 8.80 -14.44 3.63
C ASP A 213 10.14 -13.95 3.09
N GLN A 214 10.21 -13.65 1.79
CA GLN A 214 11.42 -13.19 1.11
C GLN A 214 11.31 -11.71 0.68
N ASP A 215 10.32 -10.97 1.21
CA ASP A 215 10.13 -9.54 0.93
C ASP A 215 11.35 -8.72 1.40
N GLN A 216 11.98 -8.03 0.46
CA GLN A 216 13.11 -7.15 0.71
C GLN A 216 12.74 -5.67 0.65
N SER A 217 11.57 -5.34 0.09
CA SER A 217 11.08 -3.97 -0.04
C SER A 217 10.57 -3.40 1.29
N VAL A 218 9.77 -4.18 2.05
CA VAL A 218 9.20 -3.72 3.34
C VAL A 218 9.52 -4.60 4.54
N LEU A 219 10.17 -5.73 4.33
CA LEU A 219 10.55 -6.75 5.31
C LEU A 219 9.35 -7.34 6.09
N PRO A 220 9.16 -8.67 6.14
CA PRO A 220 8.01 -9.28 6.82
C PRO A 220 8.06 -9.15 8.34
N GLY A 221 9.26 -9.20 8.92
CA GLY A 221 9.45 -9.20 10.38
C GLY A 221 8.79 -8.04 11.12
N PRO A 222 8.93 -6.78 10.69
CA PRO A 222 8.20 -5.65 11.27
C PRO A 222 6.69 -5.82 11.22
N ALA A 223 6.12 -6.27 10.08
CA ALA A 223 4.68 -6.44 9.91
C ALA A 223 4.13 -7.51 10.86
N VAL A 224 4.79 -8.65 10.96
CA VAL A 224 4.42 -9.73 11.89
C VAL A 224 4.47 -9.26 13.35
N ARG A 225 5.50 -8.50 13.74
CA ARG A 225 5.59 -7.95 15.11
C ARG A 225 4.47 -6.97 15.40
N VAL A 226 4.15 -6.10 14.45
CA VAL A 226 3.10 -5.08 14.60
C VAL A 226 1.71 -5.72 14.63
N ALA A 227 1.46 -6.75 13.81
CA ALA A 227 0.21 -7.49 13.81
C ALA A 227 -0.15 -8.02 15.20
N ARG A 228 0.83 -8.52 15.95
CA ARG A 228 0.64 -9.04 17.33
C ARG A 228 0.09 -7.99 18.32
N ASN A 229 0.20 -6.71 18.00
CA ASN A 229 -0.33 -5.63 18.83
C ASN A 229 -1.79 -5.29 18.50
N ALA A 230 -2.33 -5.79 17.39
CA ALA A 230 -3.75 -5.62 17.05
C ALA A 230 -4.57 -6.71 17.77
N PRO A 231 -5.68 -6.33 18.45
CA PRO A 231 -6.45 -7.26 19.28
C PRO A 231 -7.01 -8.48 18.54
N GLN A 232 -7.32 -8.33 17.26
CA GLN A 232 -7.92 -9.37 16.42
C GLN A 232 -7.17 -9.46 15.09
N SER A 233 -5.93 -9.93 15.11
CA SER A 233 -5.14 -10.06 13.88
C SER A 233 -4.88 -11.50 13.50
N GLU A 234 -4.91 -11.77 12.21
CA GLU A 234 -4.46 -12.98 11.55
C GLU A 234 -3.27 -12.65 10.67
N VAL A 235 -2.27 -13.51 10.61
CA VAL A 235 -1.10 -13.33 9.73
C VAL A 235 -1.02 -14.50 8.78
N VAL A 236 -0.94 -14.22 7.50
CA VAL A 236 -0.72 -15.21 6.44
C VAL A 236 0.67 -15.01 5.87
N HIS A 237 1.44 -16.08 5.82
CA HIS A 237 2.76 -16.14 5.23
C HIS A 237 2.68 -16.71 3.83
N LEU A 238 3.21 -15.98 2.85
CA LEU A 238 3.34 -16.42 1.46
C LEU A 238 4.82 -16.63 1.14
N THR A 239 5.09 -17.60 0.28
CA THR A 239 6.41 -17.76 -0.30
C THR A 239 6.64 -16.69 -1.37
N GLY A 240 7.87 -16.19 -1.48
CA GLY A 240 8.27 -15.23 -2.51
C GLY A 240 8.54 -13.83 -1.99
N SER A 241 8.74 -12.91 -2.93
CA SER A 241 9.15 -11.52 -2.69
C SER A 241 7.96 -10.59 -2.50
N HIS A 242 8.23 -9.28 -2.44
CA HIS A 242 7.20 -8.23 -2.23
C HIS A 242 5.99 -8.33 -3.17
N TYR A 243 6.23 -8.72 -4.41
CA TYR A 243 5.20 -8.82 -5.45
C TYR A 243 4.66 -10.25 -5.67
N ALA A 244 5.09 -11.23 -4.89
CA ALA A 244 4.60 -12.61 -5.00
C ALA A 244 3.06 -12.74 -4.97
N PRO A 245 2.30 -11.90 -4.21
CA PRO A 245 0.84 -11.94 -4.25
C PRO A 245 0.22 -11.59 -5.61
N PHE A 246 0.98 -10.99 -6.51
CA PHE A 246 0.55 -10.70 -7.89
C PHE A 246 1.14 -11.69 -8.91
N LEU A 247 2.02 -12.57 -8.48
CA LEU A 247 2.77 -13.53 -9.30
C LEU A 247 2.52 -14.97 -8.82
N GLU A 248 3.59 -15.63 -8.36
CA GLU A 248 3.59 -17.06 -8.00
C GLU A 248 2.71 -17.44 -6.81
N SER A 249 2.43 -16.51 -5.90
CA SER A 249 1.60 -16.74 -4.72
C SER A 249 0.20 -16.12 -4.83
N HIS A 250 -0.23 -15.72 -6.04
CA HIS A 250 -1.50 -15.03 -6.26
C HIS A 250 -2.71 -15.83 -5.76
N GLU A 251 -2.83 -17.09 -6.18
CA GLU A 251 -3.97 -17.92 -5.79
C GLU A 251 -4.02 -18.16 -4.28
N GLN A 252 -2.88 -18.30 -3.63
CA GLN A 252 -2.81 -18.46 -2.18
C GLN A 252 -3.22 -17.18 -1.45
N ALA A 253 -2.78 -16.02 -1.95
CA ALA A 253 -3.15 -14.71 -1.41
C ALA A 253 -4.66 -14.50 -1.53
N VAL A 254 -5.21 -14.67 -2.73
CA VAL A 254 -6.64 -14.49 -3.02
C VAL A 254 -7.50 -15.43 -2.18
N ALA A 255 -7.14 -16.71 -2.09
CA ALA A 255 -7.90 -17.68 -1.29
C ALA A 255 -7.94 -17.30 0.20
N ALA A 256 -6.80 -16.87 0.76
CA ALA A 256 -6.72 -16.42 2.16
C ALA A 256 -7.56 -15.16 2.40
N GLU A 257 -7.48 -14.19 1.50
CA GLU A 257 -8.20 -12.91 1.61
C GLU A 257 -9.71 -13.08 1.42
N ILE A 258 -10.16 -13.89 0.44
CA ILE A 258 -11.59 -14.22 0.26
C ILE A 258 -12.12 -14.93 1.49
N SER A 259 -11.44 -15.97 1.98
CA SER A 259 -11.87 -16.68 3.19
C SER A 259 -12.00 -15.76 4.40
N PHE A 260 -11.09 -14.79 4.54
CA PHE A 260 -11.15 -13.77 5.58
C PHE A 260 -12.34 -12.83 5.39
N LEU A 261 -12.60 -12.35 4.16
CA LEU A 261 -13.74 -11.50 3.84
C LEU A 261 -15.07 -12.23 4.09
N GLU A 262 -15.20 -13.47 3.63
CA GLU A 262 -16.40 -14.29 3.87
C GLU A 262 -16.70 -14.46 5.35
N LYS A 263 -15.66 -14.76 6.15
CA LYS A 263 -15.77 -14.93 7.60
C LYS A 263 -16.31 -13.70 8.31
N HIS A 264 -16.00 -12.49 7.80
CA HIS A 264 -16.27 -11.23 8.50
C HIS A 264 -17.32 -10.35 7.83
N LEU A 265 -17.61 -10.54 6.54
CA LEU A 265 -18.60 -9.76 5.81
C LEU A 265 -19.91 -10.50 5.58
N TYR A 266 -19.95 -11.84 5.55
CA TYR A 266 -21.21 -12.55 5.49
C TYR A 266 -21.82 -12.69 6.87
N PRO A 267 -23.14 -12.49 7.03
CA PRO A 267 -23.82 -12.75 8.29
C PRO A 267 -23.63 -14.22 8.67
N ARG A 268 -23.17 -14.47 9.87
CA ARG A 268 -23.29 -15.84 10.43
C ARG A 268 -24.77 -16.06 10.63
N ASP A 269 -25.32 -17.10 9.97
CA ASP A 269 -26.66 -17.55 10.23
C ASP A 269 -26.81 -17.78 11.75
N PRO A 270 -27.72 -17.09 12.44
CA PRO A 270 -27.91 -17.34 13.87
C PRO A 270 -28.44 -18.76 14.02
N ARG A 271 -27.58 -19.71 14.41
CA ARG A 271 -28.00 -21.05 14.81
C ARG A 271 -28.71 -21.02 16.16
#